data_1e7d120bf53b568ee4d12fa7a0fb3ef9
#
_entry.id   1e7d120bf53b568ee4d12fa7a0fb3ef9
#
_cell.length_a   1.000
_cell.length_b   1.000
_cell.length_c   1.000
_cell.angle_alpha   90.00
_cell.angle_beta   90.00
_cell.angle_gamma   90.00
#
_symmetry.space_group_name_H-M   'P 1'
#
loop_
_entity.id
_entity.type
_entity.pdbx_description
1 polymer ?
#
loop_
_entity_poly.entity_id
_entity_poly.type
_entity_poly.pdbx_seq_one_letter_code
_entity_poly.pdbx_strand_id
1 'polypeptide(L)' 'MVNTNKLRGIIAERGLDQKDVAEMIEKSPKTFYEKMKKGKFDSDEIMKMVSGLNIENPAEIFFATDVN' A
#
# COMPACT_ATOMS: atom_id res chain seq x y z
N MET A 1 9.30 -4.94 -5.20
CA MET A 1 8.16 -5.62 -4.61
C MET A 1 7.67 -4.87 -3.37
N VAL A 2 6.39 -4.82 -3.16
CA VAL A 2 5.82 -4.08 -2.04
C VAL A 2 5.98 -4.88 -0.75
N ASN A 3 6.42 -4.21 0.31
CA ASN A 3 6.46 -4.82 1.63
C ASN A 3 5.07 -4.66 2.25
N THR A 4 4.22 -5.65 2.00
CA THR A 4 2.82 -5.54 2.41
C THR A 4 2.64 -5.60 3.92
N ASN A 5 3.55 -6.22 4.65
CA ASN A 5 3.46 -6.21 6.10
C ASN A 5 3.66 -4.81 6.67
N LYS A 6 4.64 -4.09 6.15
CA LYS A 6 4.84 -2.70 6.56
C LYS A 6 3.67 -1.83 6.14
N LEU A 7 3.13 -2.07 4.95
CA LEU A 7 1.98 -1.30 4.48
C LEU A 7 0.77 -1.54 5.38
N ARG A 8 0.51 -2.79 5.77
CA ARG A 8 -0.58 -3.09 6.70
C ARG A 8 -0.39 -2.37 8.02
N GLY A 9 0.86 -2.32 8.50
CA GLY A 9 1.16 -1.63 9.75
C GLY A 9 0.85 -0.16 9.68
N ILE A 10 1.20 0.48 8.57
CA ILE A 10 0.93 1.90 8.38
C ILE A 10 -0.57 2.16 8.28
N ILE A 11 -1.29 1.32 7.56
CA ILE A 11 -2.74 1.45 7.45
C ILE A 11 -3.37 1.41 8.84
N ALA A 12 -2.94 0.46 9.66
CA ALA A 12 -3.45 0.33 11.02
C ALA A 12 -3.07 1.53 11.89
N GLU A 13 -1.85 2.03 11.75
CA GLU A 13 -1.40 3.21 12.51
C GLU A 13 -2.24 4.43 12.21
N ARG A 14 -2.73 4.54 10.98
CA ARG A 14 -3.56 5.68 10.59
C ARG A 14 -5.02 5.50 10.99
N GLY A 15 -5.34 4.38 11.66
CA GLY A 15 -6.71 4.11 12.08
C GLY A 15 -7.63 3.73 10.94
N LEU A 16 -7.06 3.22 9.85
CA LEU A 16 -7.82 2.86 8.66
C LEU A 16 -7.82 1.35 8.48
N ASP A 17 -8.72 0.88 7.63
CA ASP A 17 -8.68 -0.52 7.21
C ASP A 17 -8.39 -0.59 5.71
N GLN A 18 -8.30 -1.81 5.18
CA GLN A 18 -7.92 -1.98 3.78
C GLN A 18 -9.01 -1.47 2.83
N LYS A 19 -10.26 -1.51 3.25
CA LYS A 19 -11.35 -0.93 2.45
C LYS A 19 -11.16 0.56 2.25
N ASP A 20 -10.74 1.25 3.30
CA ASP A 20 -10.50 2.69 3.22
C ASP A 20 -9.41 3.00 2.21
N VAL A 21 -8.36 2.18 2.19
CA VAL A 21 -7.25 2.40 1.28
C VAL A 21 -7.65 2.04 -0.15
N ALA A 22 -8.47 1.02 -0.32
CA ALA A 22 -8.99 0.68 -1.65
C ALA A 22 -9.73 1.88 -2.24
N GLU A 23 -10.58 2.52 -1.44
CA GLU A 23 -11.30 3.70 -1.88
C GLU A 23 -10.34 4.83 -2.23
N MET A 24 -9.31 5.00 -1.43
CA MET A 24 -8.29 6.02 -1.62
C MET A 24 -7.61 5.89 -2.99
N ILE A 25 -7.34 4.67 -3.43
CA ILE A 25 -6.71 4.44 -4.72
C ILE A 25 -7.72 4.19 -5.84
N GLU A 26 -9.00 4.39 -5.54
CA GLU A 26 -10.10 4.28 -6.52
C GLU A 26 -10.23 2.90 -7.11
N LYS A 27 -10.07 1.89 -6.27
CA LYS A 27 -10.23 0.49 -6.66
C LYS A 27 -11.23 -0.17 -5.74
N SER A 28 -11.80 -1.29 -6.18
CA SER A 28 -12.68 -2.06 -5.32
C SER A 28 -11.87 -2.76 -4.22
N PRO A 29 -12.50 -3.07 -3.09
CA PRO A 29 -11.79 -3.82 -2.05
C PRO A 29 -11.22 -5.14 -2.56
N LYS A 30 -11.95 -5.83 -3.42
CA LYS A 30 -11.47 -7.09 -3.98
C LYS A 30 -10.17 -6.88 -4.76
N THR A 31 -10.13 -5.86 -5.61
CA THR A 31 -8.94 -5.56 -6.39
C THR A 31 -7.77 -5.21 -5.49
N PHE A 32 -8.03 -4.43 -4.45
CA PHE A 32 -6.99 -4.04 -3.50
C PHE A 32 -6.42 -5.28 -2.80
N TYR A 33 -7.29 -6.18 -2.33
CA TYR A 33 -6.83 -7.39 -1.65
C TYR A 33 -5.99 -8.26 -2.57
N GLU A 34 -6.37 -8.35 -3.84
CA GLU A 34 -5.60 -9.12 -4.81
C GLU A 34 -4.22 -8.52 -5.02
N LYS A 35 -4.15 -7.19 -5.11
CA LYS A 35 -2.87 -6.49 -5.27
C LYS A 35 -1.99 -6.65 -4.04
N MET A 36 -2.59 -6.59 -2.86
CA MET A 36 -1.87 -6.84 -1.62
C MET A 36 -1.31 -8.25 -1.60
N LYS A 37 -2.10 -9.22 -2.01
CA LYS A 37 -1.67 -10.61 -2.03
C LYS A 37 -0.49 -10.82 -2.97
N LYS A 38 -0.52 -10.15 -4.13
CA LYS A 38 0.55 -10.25 -5.10
C LYS A 38 1.76 -9.37 -4.76
N GLY A 39 1.55 -8.38 -3.91
CA GLY A 39 2.61 -7.44 -3.58
C GLY A 39 2.94 -6.52 -4.73
N LYS A 40 1.95 -6.18 -5.55
CA LYS A 40 2.16 -5.34 -6.73
C LYS A 40 1.11 -4.26 -6.84
N PHE A 41 1.57 -3.02 -6.99
CA PHE A 41 0.72 -1.86 -7.25
C PHE A 41 1.38 -1.07 -8.37
N ASP A 42 0.57 -0.37 -9.17
CA ASP A 42 1.15 0.48 -10.21
C ASP A 42 1.57 1.82 -9.58
N SER A 43 2.31 2.60 -10.36
CA SER A 43 2.89 3.84 -9.84
C SER A 43 1.83 4.85 -9.42
N ASP A 44 0.71 4.90 -10.12
CA ASP A 44 -0.37 5.81 -9.78
C ASP A 44 -0.99 5.44 -8.43
N GLU A 45 -1.22 4.16 -8.22
CA GLU A 45 -1.75 3.66 -6.95
C GLU A 45 -0.78 3.93 -5.80
N ILE A 46 0.51 3.70 -6.05
CA ILE A 46 1.54 3.96 -5.05
C ILE A 46 1.55 5.44 -4.66
N MET A 47 1.48 6.34 -5.63
CA MET A 47 1.47 7.76 -5.34
C MET A 47 0.26 8.17 -4.52
N LYS A 48 -0.89 7.60 -4.82
CA LYS A 48 -2.10 7.89 -4.07
C LYS A 48 -1.98 7.41 -2.63
N MET A 49 -1.38 6.24 -2.41
CA MET A 49 -1.18 5.74 -1.06
C MET A 49 -0.15 6.55 -0.29
N VAL A 50 0.94 6.92 -0.95
CA VAL A 50 1.97 7.75 -0.30
C VAL A 50 1.37 9.05 0.17
N SER A 51 0.58 9.69 -0.67
CA SER A 51 -0.06 10.96 -0.31
C SER A 51 -1.16 10.76 0.73
N GLY A 52 -2.04 9.79 0.50
CA GLY A 52 -3.21 9.59 1.36
C GLY A 52 -2.86 9.06 2.75
N LEU A 53 -1.83 8.24 2.84
CA LEU A 53 -1.39 7.67 4.11
C LEU A 53 -0.26 8.47 4.75
N ASN A 54 0.20 9.51 4.06
CA ASN A 54 1.30 10.35 4.55
C ASN A 54 2.52 9.49 4.89
N ILE A 55 2.95 8.70 3.90
CA ILE A 55 4.06 7.79 4.09
C ILE A 55 5.37 8.55 3.95
N GLU A 56 6.21 8.48 5.00
CA GLU A 56 7.45 9.26 5.04
C GLU A 56 8.57 8.63 4.24
N ASN A 57 8.58 7.31 4.14
CA ASN A 57 9.67 6.62 3.47
C ASN A 57 9.10 5.60 2.48
N PRO A 58 8.62 6.07 1.32
CA PRO A 58 7.96 5.17 0.36
C PRO A 58 8.85 4.06 -0.16
N ALA A 59 10.14 4.32 -0.31
CA ALA A 59 11.05 3.32 -0.86
C ALA A 59 11.11 2.07 0.01
N GLU A 60 11.03 2.25 1.32
CA GLU A 60 11.08 1.15 2.25
C GLU A 60 9.89 0.21 2.11
N ILE A 61 8.76 0.76 1.68
CA ILE A 61 7.52 0.01 1.56
C ILE A 61 7.30 -0.50 0.15
N PHE A 62 7.44 0.37 -0.84
CA PHE A 62 7.02 0.05 -2.20
C PHE A 62 8.15 -0.43 -3.10
N PHE A 63 9.38 -0.15 -2.72
CA PHE A 63 10.53 -0.53 -3.52
C PHE A 63 11.49 -1.40 -2.74
N ALA A 64 10.96 -2.11 -1.75
CA ALA A 64 11.76 -3.04 -0.98
C ALA A 64 12.29 -4.13 -1.90
N THR A 65 13.56 -4.47 -1.75
CA THR A 65 14.17 -5.53 -2.52
C THR A 65 14.54 -6.66 -1.58
N ASP A 66 14.55 -7.86 -2.12
CA ASP A 66 14.99 -9.01 -1.36
C ASP A 66 16.49 -9.08 -1.43
N VAL A 67 17.10 -8.14 -0.80
CA VAL A 67 18.54 -8.09 -0.78
C VAL A 67 19.05 -8.97 0.31
N ASN A 68 20.00 -9.67 0.00
CA ASN A 68 20.55 -10.53 1.02
C ASN A 68 21.89 -10.23 1.45
#